data_3eed6b4e80c7a5e266ad1c805c2cf21d
#
_entry.id   3eed6b4e80c7a5e266ad1c805c2cf21d
#
_cell.length_a   1.000
_cell.length_b   1.000
_cell.length_c   1.000
_cell.angle_alpha   90.00
_cell.angle_beta   90.00
_cell.angle_gamma   90.00
#
_symmetry.space_group_name_H-M   'P 1'
#
loop_
_entity.id
_entity.type
_entity.pdbx_description
1 polymer ?
#
loop_
_entity_poly.entity_id
_entity_poly.type
_entity_poly.pdbx_seq_one_letter_code
_entity_poly.pdbx_strand_id
1 'polypeptide(L)'
;AEYVVSQELKKAGSVLAVIKTPRLENGIPNFDILKKNLDKIRELTQAKKVLASYALGYGGLGEAIAKMAFGNKIGFEVADDVDADKLFDPAYGNIALEMDKADLVLLEGLDYKVAGKTIEGQYIEVDGYKVCLGKIYKAYESTLEPIFPTKAVEPTGEISNINFIVNEHQKSSLSIAQPKVFIPAFPGTNCEYDSARAFEDAGAKASIKVFRNLS
;
A
#
# COMPACT_ATOMS: atom_id res chain seq x y z
N ALA A 1 -3.62 10.17 9.04
CA ALA A 1 -2.45 9.34 9.35
C ALA A 1 -1.18 10.16 9.11
N GLU A 2 -0.60 10.71 10.18
CA GLU A 2 0.51 11.68 10.08
C GLU A 2 1.85 11.05 9.68
N TYR A 3 1.99 9.72 9.88
CA TYR A 3 3.26 8.99 9.73
C TYR A 3 3.12 7.80 8.78
N VAL A 4 2.33 7.93 7.74
CA VAL A 4 2.18 6.90 6.70
C VAL A 4 3.05 7.27 5.50
N VAL A 5 3.86 6.35 5.03
CA VAL A 5 4.59 6.44 3.76
C VAL A 5 3.95 5.50 2.75
N SER A 6 3.87 5.93 1.51
CA SER A 6 3.40 5.09 0.42
C SER A 6 4.57 4.33 -0.22
N GLN A 7 4.25 3.41 -1.11
CA GLN A 7 5.27 2.54 -1.72
C GLN A 7 6.01 3.17 -2.91
N GLU A 8 5.45 4.21 -3.55
CA GLU A 8 6.05 4.78 -4.76
C GLU A 8 7.35 5.51 -4.45
N LEU A 9 8.37 5.33 -5.28
CA LEU A 9 9.61 6.12 -5.24
C LEU A 9 9.29 7.61 -5.36
N LYS A 10 9.96 8.46 -4.57
CA LYS A 10 9.61 9.88 -4.41
C LYS A 10 10.47 10.82 -5.23
N LYS A 11 11.74 10.52 -5.38
CA LYS A 11 12.67 11.40 -6.10
C LYS A 11 13.84 10.62 -6.70
N ALA A 12 14.46 11.15 -7.74
CA ALA A 12 15.73 10.65 -8.25
C ALA A 12 16.88 11.04 -7.30
N GLY A 13 17.93 10.22 -7.28
CA GLY A 13 19.12 10.43 -6.45
C GLY A 13 19.01 9.91 -5.02
N SER A 14 17.89 9.31 -4.63
CA SER A 14 17.76 8.55 -3.38
C SER A 14 18.32 7.13 -3.53
N VAL A 15 18.44 6.41 -2.44
CA VAL A 15 18.88 5.02 -2.39
C VAL A 15 17.76 4.10 -1.88
N LEU A 16 17.78 2.85 -2.31
CA LEU A 16 16.90 1.81 -1.80
C LEU A 16 17.70 0.88 -0.91
N ALA A 17 17.46 0.94 0.40
CA ALA A 17 18.03 0.04 1.38
C ALA A 17 17.06 -1.10 1.67
N VAL A 18 17.51 -2.35 1.57
CA VAL A 18 16.73 -3.54 1.92
C VAL A 18 17.16 -4.02 3.30
N ILE A 19 16.28 -3.88 4.27
CA ILE A 19 16.45 -4.41 5.62
C ILE A 19 16.15 -5.91 5.58
N LYS A 20 17.12 -6.72 6.02
CA LYS A 20 17.03 -8.16 5.96
C LYS A 20 16.51 -8.75 7.27
N THR A 21 15.63 -9.73 7.14
CA THR A 21 15.18 -10.55 8.25
C THR A 21 15.61 -12.00 8.00
N PRO A 22 16.57 -12.54 8.76
CA PRO A 22 17.03 -13.90 8.58
C PRO A 22 15.90 -14.89 8.87
N ARG A 23 15.97 -16.06 8.23
CA ARG A 23 15.06 -17.18 8.48
C ARG A 23 15.70 -18.20 9.40
N LEU A 24 14.85 -18.84 10.20
CA LEU A 24 15.21 -20.01 10.99
C LEU A 24 15.32 -21.25 10.07
N GLU A 25 15.89 -22.35 10.57
CA GLU A 25 16.05 -23.60 9.80
C GLU A 25 14.72 -24.15 9.23
N ASN A 26 13.61 -23.88 9.89
CA ASN A 26 12.26 -24.25 9.43
C ASN A 26 11.67 -23.29 8.38
N GLY A 27 12.44 -22.31 7.89
CA GLY A 27 12.03 -21.33 6.89
C GLY A 27 11.17 -20.17 7.40
N ILE A 28 10.86 -20.14 8.71
CA ILE A 28 10.08 -19.05 9.31
C ILE A 28 11.01 -17.84 9.57
N PRO A 29 10.57 -16.58 9.34
CA PRO A 29 11.35 -15.42 9.71
C PRO A 29 11.69 -15.41 11.21
N ASN A 30 12.89 -14.96 11.56
CA ASN A 30 13.25 -14.70 12.95
C ASN A 30 12.44 -13.50 13.46
N PHE A 31 11.39 -13.76 14.24
CA PHE A 31 10.46 -12.73 14.69
C PHE A 31 11.08 -11.71 15.64
N ASP A 32 12.09 -12.07 16.42
CA ASP A 32 12.77 -11.09 17.30
C ASP A 32 13.53 -10.05 16.48
N ILE A 33 14.24 -10.50 15.44
CA ILE A 33 14.92 -9.60 14.50
C ILE A 33 13.90 -8.82 13.67
N LEU A 34 12.83 -9.48 13.18
CA LEU A 34 11.76 -8.78 12.44
C LEU A 34 11.14 -7.68 13.29
N LYS A 35 10.83 -7.95 14.56
CA LYS A 35 10.31 -6.95 15.47
C LYS A 35 11.27 -5.78 15.65
N LYS A 36 12.55 -6.05 15.90
CA LYS A 36 13.59 -5.01 16.01
C LYS A 36 13.66 -4.14 14.75
N ASN A 37 13.63 -4.77 13.58
CA ASN A 37 13.62 -4.07 12.29
C ASN A 37 12.41 -3.16 12.15
N LEU A 38 11.20 -3.67 12.44
CA LEU A 38 9.95 -2.91 12.36
C LEU A 38 9.92 -1.74 13.35
N ASP A 39 10.40 -1.94 14.58
CA ASP A 39 10.49 -0.86 15.59
C ASP A 39 11.40 0.26 15.09
N LYS A 40 12.56 -0.07 14.48
CA LYS A 40 13.48 0.93 13.92
C LYS A 40 12.89 1.63 12.68
N ILE A 41 12.25 0.88 11.78
CA ILE A 41 11.59 1.45 10.60
C ILE A 41 10.49 2.43 11.04
N ARG A 42 9.72 2.10 12.07
CA ARG A 42 8.70 2.99 12.64
C ARG A 42 9.32 4.29 13.16
N GLU A 43 10.41 4.19 13.95
CA GLU A 43 11.15 5.36 14.44
C GLU A 43 11.57 6.26 13.27
N LEU A 44 12.20 5.70 12.24
CA LEU A 44 12.69 6.44 11.08
C LEU A 44 11.54 7.06 10.25
N THR A 45 10.42 6.36 10.14
CA THR A 45 9.21 6.88 9.47
C THR A 45 8.63 8.07 10.23
N GLN A 46 8.54 7.98 11.56
CA GLN A 46 8.10 9.09 12.42
C GLN A 46 9.06 10.30 12.34
N ALA A 47 10.35 10.03 12.21
CA ALA A 47 11.37 11.05 11.98
C ALA A 47 11.42 11.61 10.55
N LYS A 48 10.52 11.14 9.64
CA LYS A 48 10.44 11.52 8.21
C LYS A 48 11.73 11.23 7.44
N LYS A 49 12.44 10.16 7.83
CA LYS A 49 13.68 9.70 7.18
C LYS A 49 13.46 8.61 6.13
N VAL A 50 12.28 8.02 6.11
CA VAL A 50 11.84 7.07 5.09
C VAL A 50 10.94 7.80 4.10
N LEU A 51 11.32 7.79 2.83
CA LEU A 51 10.56 8.43 1.73
C LEU A 51 9.47 7.51 1.20
N ALA A 52 9.80 6.24 0.98
CA ALA A 52 8.88 5.19 0.56
C ALA A 52 9.27 3.86 1.19
N SER A 53 8.33 2.93 1.30
CA SER A 53 8.58 1.61 1.88
C SER A 53 7.78 0.53 1.16
N TYR A 54 8.40 -0.65 0.97
CA TYR A 54 7.77 -1.82 0.36
C TYR A 54 8.18 -3.09 1.10
N ALA A 55 7.20 -3.90 1.50
CA ALA A 55 7.47 -5.21 2.07
C ALA A 55 7.71 -6.23 0.94
N LEU A 56 8.87 -6.85 0.91
CA LEU A 56 9.21 -7.84 -0.11
C LEU A 56 8.38 -9.11 0.08
N GLY A 57 7.93 -9.67 -1.05
CA GLY A 57 7.09 -10.85 -1.09
C GLY A 57 7.65 -11.95 -2.00
N TYR A 58 6.74 -12.61 -2.69
CA TYR A 58 7.04 -13.72 -3.59
C TYR A 58 7.94 -13.32 -4.77
N GLY A 59 7.72 -12.16 -5.36
CA GLY A 59 8.51 -11.66 -6.49
C GLY A 59 9.81 -10.93 -6.09
N GLY A 60 10.20 -10.99 -4.81
CA GLY A 60 11.47 -10.52 -4.30
C GLY A 60 11.77 -9.04 -4.53
N LEU A 61 13.04 -8.74 -4.71
CA LEU A 61 13.53 -7.37 -4.93
C LEU A 61 13.11 -6.82 -6.30
N GLY A 62 13.08 -7.66 -7.34
CA GLY A 62 12.70 -7.26 -8.69
C GLY A 62 11.26 -6.75 -8.75
N GLU A 63 10.33 -7.47 -8.10
CA GLU A 63 8.94 -7.02 -7.96
C GLU A 63 8.85 -5.70 -7.19
N ALA A 64 9.58 -5.58 -6.08
CA ALA A 64 9.58 -4.38 -5.25
C ALA A 64 10.03 -3.15 -6.07
N ILE A 65 11.18 -3.25 -6.75
CA ILE A 65 11.72 -2.16 -7.58
C ILE A 65 10.72 -1.76 -8.66
N ALA A 66 10.15 -2.74 -9.38
CA ALA A 66 9.20 -2.47 -10.46
C ALA A 66 7.95 -1.74 -9.94
N LYS A 67 7.31 -2.26 -8.88
CA LYS A 67 6.10 -1.66 -8.31
C LYS A 67 6.34 -0.30 -7.67
N MET A 68 7.47 -0.12 -7.00
CA MET A 68 7.84 1.17 -6.43
C MET A 68 8.10 2.22 -7.53
N ALA A 69 8.62 1.81 -8.69
CA ALA A 69 8.92 2.70 -9.81
C ALA A 69 7.67 3.15 -10.60
N PHE A 70 6.58 2.36 -10.59
CA PHE A 70 5.39 2.62 -11.42
C PHE A 70 4.68 3.94 -11.09
N GLY A 71 4.49 4.25 -9.82
CA GLY A 71 3.63 5.36 -9.38
C GLY A 71 4.08 6.71 -9.91
N ASN A 72 5.30 7.10 -9.61
CA ASN A 72 5.87 8.39 -10.01
C ASN A 72 6.78 8.28 -11.27
N LYS A 73 6.85 7.11 -11.89
CA LYS A 73 7.67 6.83 -13.08
C LYS A 73 9.14 7.17 -12.89
N ILE A 74 9.65 6.96 -11.69
CA ILE A 74 11.04 7.15 -11.33
C ILE A 74 11.79 5.87 -11.65
N GLY A 75 12.86 5.98 -12.42
CA GLY A 75 13.69 4.85 -12.77
C GLY A 75 14.59 4.38 -11.63
N PHE A 76 15.22 3.25 -11.84
CA PHE A 76 16.07 2.63 -10.84
C PHE A 76 17.29 1.99 -11.49
N GLU A 77 18.46 2.19 -10.89
CA GLU A 77 19.71 1.53 -11.25
C GLU A 77 20.08 0.58 -10.11
N VAL A 78 20.06 -0.72 -10.41
CA VAL A 78 20.42 -1.78 -9.46
C VAL A 78 21.93 -1.73 -9.20
N ALA A 79 22.33 -1.91 -7.95
CA ALA A 79 23.74 -1.90 -7.58
C ALA A 79 24.48 -3.13 -8.17
N ASP A 80 25.71 -2.93 -8.61
CA ASP A 80 26.54 -3.96 -9.28
C ASP A 80 26.79 -5.21 -8.41
N ASP A 81 26.69 -5.08 -7.09
CA ASP A 81 26.87 -6.17 -6.13
C ASP A 81 25.58 -6.95 -5.83
N VAL A 82 24.47 -6.59 -6.46
CA VAL A 82 23.21 -7.33 -6.40
C VAL A 82 23.21 -8.41 -7.48
N ASP A 83 23.03 -9.66 -7.06
CA ASP A 83 22.95 -10.81 -7.94
C ASP A 83 21.65 -10.74 -8.77
N ALA A 84 21.78 -10.50 -10.07
CA ALA A 84 20.65 -10.36 -10.99
C ALA A 84 19.78 -11.63 -11.06
N ASP A 85 20.39 -12.82 -10.93
CA ASP A 85 19.69 -14.10 -10.99
C ASP A 85 18.76 -14.30 -9.76
N LYS A 86 19.02 -13.57 -8.66
CA LYS A 86 18.24 -13.63 -7.41
C LYS A 86 17.28 -12.49 -7.22
N LEU A 87 17.14 -11.59 -8.18
CA LEU A 87 16.22 -10.45 -8.06
C LEU A 87 14.77 -10.86 -7.77
N PHE A 88 14.35 -12.00 -8.28
CA PHE A 88 12.98 -12.51 -8.13
C PHE A 88 12.84 -13.64 -7.10
N ASP A 89 13.89 -13.92 -6.32
CA ASP A 89 13.80 -14.88 -5.22
C ASP A 89 12.85 -14.37 -4.13
N PRO A 90 11.96 -15.23 -3.60
CA PRO A 90 11.06 -14.86 -2.52
C PRO A 90 11.81 -14.33 -1.29
N ALA A 91 11.41 -13.15 -0.81
CA ALA A 91 12.12 -12.43 0.23
C ALA A 91 11.23 -11.94 1.38
N TYR A 92 10.23 -12.74 1.75
CA TYR A 92 9.30 -12.42 2.85
C TYR A 92 10.02 -12.06 4.16
N GLY A 93 9.55 -11.01 4.79
CA GLY A 93 10.13 -10.47 6.02
C GLY A 93 11.20 -9.39 5.79
N ASN A 94 11.69 -9.25 4.56
CA ASN A 94 12.55 -8.15 4.19
C ASN A 94 11.72 -6.91 3.81
N ILE A 95 12.27 -5.72 4.05
CA ILE A 95 11.59 -4.45 3.78
C ILE A 95 12.54 -3.53 3.03
N ALA A 96 12.10 -3.04 1.87
CA ALA A 96 12.80 -2.02 1.11
C ALA A 96 12.38 -0.62 1.59
N LEU A 97 13.37 0.24 1.80
CA LEU A 97 13.20 1.62 2.23
C LEU A 97 13.89 2.55 1.23
N GLU A 98 13.14 3.48 0.66
CA GLU A 98 13.74 4.61 -0.05
C GLU A 98 14.16 5.65 0.98
N MET A 99 15.43 6.08 0.93
CA MET A 99 16.02 7.02 1.86
C MET A 99 16.99 7.96 1.15
N ASP A 100 17.28 9.09 1.76
CA ASP A 100 18.44 9.89 1.37
C ASP A 100 19.73 9.13 1.70
N LYS A 101 20.71 9.17 0.80
CA LYS A 101 21.98 8.47 0.99
C LYS A 101 22.69 8.86 2.31
N ALA A 102 22.56 10.12 2.73
CA ALA A 102 23.13 10.61 3.97
C ALA A 102 22.48 9.99 5.23
N ASP A 103 21.24 9.53 5.13
CA ASP A 103 20.49 8.95 6.24
C ASP A 103 20.75 7.44 6.42
N LEU A 104 21.53 6.80 5.55
CA LEU A 104 21.89 5.38 5.70
C LEU A 104 22.61 5.08 7.03
N VAL A 105 23.32 6.03 7.59
CA VAL A 105 23.95 5.90 8.91
C VAL A 105 22.95 5.58 10.02
N LEU A 106 21.69 5.97 9.85
CA LEU A 106 20.61 5.71 10.81
C LEU A 106 20.18 4.23 10.84
N LEU A 107 20.61 3.43 9.85
CA LEU A 107 20.39 1.99 9.81
C LEU A 107 21.47 1.19 10.54
N GLU A 108 22.42 1.85 11.19
CA GLU A 108 23.47 1.19 11.98
C GLU A 108 22.85 0.22 13.01
N GLY A 109 23.40 -0.99 13.08
CA GLY A 109 22.91 -2.07 13.95
C GLY A 109 21.76 -2.91 13.36
N LEU A 110 21.35 -2.64 12.12
CA LEU A 110 20.48 -3.51 11.33
C LEU A 110 21.31 -4.24 10.25
N ASP A 111 20.85 -5.42 9.87
CA ASP A 111 21.35 -6.08 8.66
C ASP A 111 20.61 -5.51 7.45
N TYR A 112 21.31 -4.76 6.62
CA TYR A 112 20.75 -4.19 5.40
C TYR A 112 21.73 -4.23 4.23
N LYS A 113 21.18 -4.13 3.04
CA LYS A 113 21.94 -3.99 1.78
C LYS A 113 21.34 -2.85 0.97
N VAL A 114 22.19 -2.01 0.39
CA VAL A 114 21.75 -1.02 -0.60
C VAL A 114 21.53 -1.75 -1.92
N ALA A 115 20.29 -1.76 -2.39
CA ALA A 115 19.89 -2.45 -3.63
C ALA A 115 20.20 -1.63 -4.88
N GLY A 116 20.40 -0.33 -4.74
CA GLY A 116 20.67 0.57 -5.84
C GLY A 116 20.22 1.99 -5.55
N LYS A 117 20.08 2.78 -6.60
CA LYS A 117 19.69 4.19 -6.54
C LYS A 117 18.55 4.50 -7.51
N THR A 118 17.76 5.48 -7.18
CA THR A 118 16.75 6.04 -8.06
C THR A 118 17.37 6.99 -9.08
N ILE A 119 16.83 7.01 -10.29
CA ILE A 119 17.32 7.82 -11.42
C ILE A 119 16.16 8.56 -12.11
N GLU A 120 16.45 9.66 -12.79
CA GLU A 120 15.42 10.42 -13.54
C GLU A 120 14.86 9.66 -14.75
N GLY A 121 15.61 8.71 -15.31
CA GLY A 121 15.18 7.94 -16.49
C GLY A 121 14.02 7.00 -16.18
N GLN A 122 13.06 6.86 -17.11
CA GLN A 122 11.93 5.94 -16.97
C GLN A 122 12.32 4.49 -17.39
N TYR A 123 13.32 3.93 -16.74
CA TYR A 123 13.79 2.56 -16.98
C TYR A 123 14.40 1.97 -15.70
N ILE A 124 14.47 0.64 -15.66
CA ILE A 124 15.24 -0.09 -14.67
C ILE A 124 16.51 -0.58 -15.35
N GLU A 125 17.65 -0.34 -14.74
CA GLU A 125 18.96 -0.78 -15.21
C GLU A 125 19.50 -1.88 -14.29
N VAL A 126 19.88 -3.01 -14.89
CA VAL A 126 20.48 -4.17 -14.22
C VAL A 126 21.64 -4.65 -15.08
N ASP A 127 22.85 -4.76 -14.53
CA ASP A 127 24.05 -5.22 -15.25
C ASP A 127 24.28 -4.52 -16.60
N GLY A 128 23.97 -3.20 -16.66
CA GLY A 128 24.07 -2.41 -17.88
C GLY A 128 22.90 -2.56 -18.86
N TYR A 129 21.97 -3.48 -18.61
CA TYR A 129 20.76 -3.63 -19.43
C TYR A 129 19.65 -2.71 -18.94
N LYS A 130 19.00 -2.00 -19.88
CA LYS A 130 17.92 -1.05 -19.60
C LYS A 130 16.58 -1.57 -20.06
N VAL A 131 15.64 -1.66 -19.16
CA VAL A 131 14.27 -2.04 -19.47
C VAL A 131 13.33 -0.85 -19.18
N CYS A 132 12.59 -0.42 -20.19
CA CYS A 132 11.65 0.70 -20.09
C CYS A 132 10.52 0.37 -19.12
N LEU A 133 10.21 1.27 -18.17
CA LEU A 133 9.13 1.12 -17.19
C LEU A 133 7.77 0.90 -17.86
N GLY A 134 7.50 1.56 -18.98
CA GLY A 134 6.25 1.36 -19.72
C GLY A 134 6.05 -0.05 -20.25
N LYS A 135 7.16 -0.74 -20.64
CA LYS A 135 7.11 -2.16 -21.05
C LYS A 135 6.80 -3.07 -19.86
N ILE A 136 7.48 -2.83 -18.73
CA ILE A 136 7.27 -3.59 -17.49
C ILE A 136 5.83 -3.40 -17.00
N TYR A 137 5.36 -2.16 -16.96
CA TYR A 137 4.00 -1.82 -16.51
C TYR A 137 2.93 -2.47 -17.40
N LYS A 138 3.10 -2.40 -18.74
CA LYS A 138 2.19 -3.07 -19.67
C LYS A 138 2.16 -4.59 -19.47
N ALA A 139 3.31 -5.22 -19.24
CA ALA A 139 3.37 -6.65 -18.95
C ALA A 139 2.63 -7.00 -17.64
N TYR A 140 2.79 -6.15 -16.61
CA TYR A 140 2.10 -6.30 -15.33
C TYR A 140 0.58 -6.19 -15.46
N GLU A 141 0.06 -5.17 -16.15
CA GLU A 141 -1.39 -4.98 -16.34
C GLU A 141 -1.99 -6.07 -17.24
N SER A 142 -1.30 -6.46 -18.29
CA SER A 142 -1.83 -7.40 -19.29
C SER A 142 -2.20 -8.77 -18.75
N THR A 143 -1.67 -9.15 -17.59
CA THR A 143 -1.94 -10.45 -16.96
C THR A 143 -3.43 -10.61 -16.59
N LEU A 144 -4.07 -9.57 -16.09
CA LEU A 144 -5.48 -9.61 -15.68
C LEU A 144 -6.41 -8.82 -16.60
N GLU A 145 -5.87 -8.08 -17.58
CA GLU A 145 -6.65 -7.23 -18.48
C GLU A 145 -7.81 -7.96 -19.19
N PRO A 146 -7.68 -9.23 -19.62
CA PRO A 146 -8.80 -9.96 -20.24
C PRO A 146 -9.97 -10.25 -19.30
N ILE A 147 -9.73 -10.28 -17.99
CA ILE A 147 -10.73 -10.62 -16.97
C ILE A 147 -11.23 -9.36 -16.25
N PHE A 148 -10.32 -8.45 -15.94
CA PHE A 148 -10.58 -7.19 -15.25
C PHE A 148 -9.99 -6.03 -16.05
N PRO A 149 -10.68 -5.57 -17.11
CA PRO A 149 -10.19 -4.48 -17.96
C PRO A 149 -9.91 -3.21 -17.14
N THR A 150 -8.76 -2.59 -17.35
CA THR A 150 -8.40 -1.33 -16.69
C THR A 150 -9.20 -0.15 -17.24
N LYS A 151 -9.80 -0.31 -18.42
CA LYS A 151 -10.68 0.69 -19.04
C LYS A 151 -12.08 0.13 -19.18
N ALA A 152 -13.06 0.87 -18.69
CA ALA A 152 -14.44 0.58 -18.99
C ALA A 152 -14.70 0.78 -20.48
N VAL A 153 -15.65 0.01 -21.03
CA VAL A 153 -16.17 0.26 -22.39
C VAL A 153 -16.82 1.65 -22.37
N GLU A 154 -16.32 2.56 -23.22
CA GLU A 154 -16.92 3.88 -23.33
C GLU A 154 -18.38 3.75 -23.79
N PRO A 155 -19.33 4.42 -23.10
CA PRO A 155 -20.72 4.38 -23.52
C PRO A 155 -20.85 5.00 -24.93
N THR A 156 -21.54 4.30 -25.82
CA THR A 156 -21.74 4.73 -27.21
C THR A 156 -22.82 5.81 -27.38
N GLY A 157 -23.40 6.32 -26.29
CA GLY A 157 -24.47 7.31 -26.29
C GLY A 157 -24.11 8.58 -25.51
N GLU A 158 -24.83 9.65 -25.78
CA GLU A 158 -24.75 10.88 -24.96
C GLU A 158 -25.21 10.58 -23.54
N ILE A 159 -24.32 10.86 -22.56
CA ILE A 159 -24.66 10.84 -21.16
C ILE A 159 -25.35 12.16 -20.84
N SER A 160 -26.67 12.15 -20.65
CA SER A 160 -27.40 13.34 -20.20
C SER A 160 -26.98 13.68 -18.77
N ASN A 161 -26.65 14.96 -18.55
CA ASN A 161 -26.44 15.47 -17.21
C ASN A 161 -27.75 15.41 -16.42
N ILE A 162 -27.84 14.51 -15.45
CA ILE A 162 -28.97 14.46 -14.54
C ILE A 162 -28.66 15.44 -13.40
N ASN A 163 -29.27 16.63 -13.47
CA ASN A 163 -29.22 17.61 -12.40
C ASN A 163 -30.50 17.53 -11.59
N PHE A 164 -30.38 17.14 -10.31
CA PHE A 164 -31.49 17.20 -9.39
C PHE A 164 -31.27 18.36 -8.42
N ILE A 165 -32.14 19.36 -8.50
CA ILE A 165 -32.11 20.51 -7.57
C ILE A 165 -33.24 20.32 -6.58
N VAL A 166 -32.87 20.12 -5.31
CA VAL A 166 -33.83 20.12 -4.21
C VAL A 166 -34.10 21.56 -3.81
N ASN A 167 -35.26 22.08 -4.19
CA ASN A 167 -35.67 23.45 -3.83
C ASN A 167 -36.19 23.54 -2.39
N GLU A 168 -36.67 22.43 -1.85
CA GLU A 168 -37.17 22.36 -0.46
C GLU A 168 -36.71 21.06 0.19
N HIS A 169 -36.04 21.16 1.32
CA HIS A 169 -35.76 20.00 2.17
C HIS A 169 -37.02 19.68 2.99
N GLN A 170 -37.61 18.50 2.78
CA GLN A 170 -38.67 18.00 3.63
C GLN A 170 -38.11 17.87 5.06
N LYS A 171 -38.63 18.70 5.95
CA LYS A 171 -38.34 18.58 7.39
C LYS A 171 -39.30 17.57 7.99
N SER A 172 -38.77 16.68 8.84
CA SER A 172 -39.61 15.78 9.61
C SER A 172 -40.62 16.60 10.47
N SER A 173 -41.86 16.20 10.46
CA SER A 173 -42.87 16.76 11.37
C SER A 173 -42.64 16.39 12.84
N LEU A 174 -41.80 15.38 13.09
CA LEU A 174 -41.39 14.93 14.39
C LEU A 174 -40.01 15.50 14.71
N SER A 175 -39.93 16.32 15.76
CA SER A 175 -38.66 16.81 16.27
C SER A 175 -38.27 15.99 17.51
N ILE A 176 -37.30 15.08 17.33
CA ILE A 176 -36.76 14.27 18.43
C ILE A 176 -35.31 14.71 18.64
N ALA A 177 -35.01 15.20 19.84
CA ALA A 177 -33.66 15.72 20.14
C ALA A 177 -32.55 14.67 19.99
N GLN A 178 -32.84 13.41 20.33
CA GLN A 178 -31.93 12.29 20.17
C GLN A 178 -32.70 11.04 19.75
N PRO A 179 -32.82 10.77 18.43
CA PRO A 179 -33.51 9.58 17.95
C PRO A 179 -32.77 8.30 18.37
N LYS A 180 -33.56 7.26 18.70
CA LYS A 180 -33.00 5.94 19.00
C LYS A 180 -32.99 5.09 17.72
N VAL A 181 -31.84 4.49 17.41
CA VAL A 181 -31.67 3.61 16.25
C VAL A 181 -31.41 2.20 16.74
N PHE A 182 -32.20 1.26 16.26
CA PHE A 182 -32.02 -0.16 16.51
C PHE A 182 -31.41 -0.84 15.28
N ILE A 183 -30.28 -1.52 15.46
CA ILE A 183 -29.55 -2.20 14.40
C ILE A 183 -29.51 -3.69 14.71
N PRO A 184 -30.36 -4.51 14.04
CA PRO A 184 -30.31 -5.95 14.20
C PRO A 184 -29.12 -6.52 13.42
N ALA A 185 -28.30 -7.34 14.06
CA ALA A 185 -27.19 -8.05 13.44
C ALA A 185 -27.48 -9.56 13.45
N PHE A 186 -27.47 -10.17 12.29
CA PHE A 186 -27.67 -11.60 12.08
C PHE A 186 -26.35 -12.26 11.64
N PRO A 187 -26.25 -13.61 11.67
CA PRO A 187 -25.10 -14.27 11.09
C PRO A 187 -24.89 -13.85 9.62
N GLY A 188 -23.70 -13.32 9.30
CA GLY A 188 -23.36 -12.77 7.98
C GLY A 188 -23.69 -11.29 7.79
N THR A 189 -24.25 -10.60 8.77
CA THR A 189 -24.39 -9.13 8.75
C THR A 189 -23.00 -8.49 8.85
N ASN A 190 -22.76 -7.47 8.01
CA ASN A 190 -21.56 -6.64 8.02
C ASN A 190 -21.91 -5.17 8.24
N CYS A 191 -20.92 -4.38 8.65
CA CYS A 191 -21.02 -2.92 8.80
C CYS A 191 -22.01 -2.44 9.89
N GLU A 192 -22.44 -3.28 10.82
CA GLU A 192 -23.31 -2.88 11.93
C GLU A 192 -22.66 -1.81 12.82
N TYR A 193 -21.34 -1.90 13.05
CA TYR A 193 -20.60 -0.91 13.83
C TYR A 193 -20.40 0.40 13.08
N ASP A 194 -20.14 0.33 11.76
CA ASP A 194 -20.01 1.53 10.93
C ASP A 194 -21.36 2.25 10.80
N SER A 195 -22.44 1.48 10.66
CA SER A 195 -23.81 2.04 10.69
C SER A 195 -24.13 2.72 12.03
N ALA A 196 -23.78 2.08 13.15
CA ALA A 196 -23.97 2.67 14.46
C ALA A 196 -23.23 4.00 14.60
N ARG A 197 -21.96 4.04 14.19
CA ARG A 197 -21.13 5.25 14.20
C ARG A 197 -21.74 6.36 13.36
N ALA A 198 -22.18 6.06 12.12
CA ALA A 198 -22.79 7.06 11.26
C ALA A 198 -24.05 7.69 11.85
N PHE A 199 -24.90 6.88 12.52
CA PHE A 199 -26.06 7.40 13.22
C PHE A 199 -25.70 8.22 14.47
N GLU A 200 -24.67 7.82 15.21
CA GLU A 200 -24.18 8.53 16.39
C GLU A 200 -23.54 9.87 16.01
N ASP A 201 -22.77 9.91 14.93
CA ASP A 201 -22.19 11.14 14.36
C ASP A 201 -23.29 12.12 13.91
N ALA A 202 -24.44 11.59 13.48
CA ALA A 202 -25.63 12.38 13.16
C ALA A 202 -26.47 12.78 14.40
N GLY A 203 -26.03 12.46 15.62
CA GLY A 203 -26.69 12.84 16.88
C GLY A 203 -27.72 11.84 17.42
N ALA A 204 -27.84 10.66 16.82
CA ALA A 204 -28.72 9.61 17.30
C ALA A 204 -28.07 8.77 18.43
N LYS A 205 -28.87 7.91 19.07
CA LYS A 205 -28.38 6.87 19.97
C LYS A 205 -28.59 5.51 19.34
N ALA A 206 -27.48 4.90 18.85
CA ALA A 206 -27.52 3.58 18.22
C ALA A 206 -27.46 2.44 19.24
N SER A 207 -28.07 1.31 18.91
CA SER A 207 -28.05 0.08 19.69
C SER A 207 -27.98 -1.11 18.75
N ILE A 208 -26.88 -1.85 18.80
CA ILE A 208 -26.68 -3.09 18.04
C ILE A 208 -27.20 -4.26 18.88
N LYS A 209 -28.02 -5.12 18.28
CA LYS A 209 -28.50 -6.36 18.88
C LYS A 209 -28.14 -7.55 17.97
N VAL A 210 -27.35 -8.45 18.49
CA VAL A 210 -27.00 -9.69 17.80
C VAL A 210 -28.10 -10.72 18.01
N PHE A 211 -28.68 -11.19 16.89
CA PHE A 211 -29.62 -12.30 16.88
C PHE A 211 -28.87 -13.55 16.43
N ARG A 212 -28.83 -14.54 17.28
CA ARG A 212 -28.27 -15.87 16.94
C ARG A 212 -29.40 -16.69 16.37
N ASN A 213 -29.09 -17.43 15.28
CA ASN A 213 -30.01 -18.48 14.85
C ASN A 213 -30.03 -19.55 15.96
N LEU A 214 -31.07 -19.53 16.75
CA LEU A 214 -31.40 -20.63 17.62
C LEU A 214 -32.32 -21.54 16.81
N SER A 215 -31.78 -22.62 16.28
CA SER A 215 -32.58 -23.73 15.81
C SER A 215 -33.17 -24.49 16.99
#